data_9cfc6386b7392e823da3ea35d351ec7e
#
_entry.id   9cfc6386b7392e823da3ea35d351ec7e
#
_cell.length_a   1.000
_cell.length_b   1.000
_cell.length_c   1.000
_cell.angle_alpha   90.00
_cell.angle_beta   90.00
_cell.angle_gamma   90.00
#
_symmetry.space_group_name_H-M   'P 1'
#
loop_
_entity.id
_entity.type
_entity.pdbx_description
1 polymer ?
#
loop_
_entity_poly.entity_id
_entity_poly.type
_entity_poly.pdbx_seq_one_letter_code
_entity_poly.pdbx_strand_id
1 'polypeptide(L)'
;CSISSSIMLWNTVTSFWAKFGVLLVLVTGIGASLGGLFDVQHKLHGLAFGIGIPFLPIGSLLVAYHLLKKPDWQLYSTPLLLSSHAIWVSLVLMALSMFLPFSSLKATCIEYGPDAEPFSELPKGVIGVSGWANRLLVLCYLVWPILIARIALLILAMKK
;
A
#
# COMPACT_ATOMS: atom_id res chain seq x y z
N CYS A 1 -5.40 -6.03 9.69
CA CYS A 1 -4.67 -4.85 10.21
C CYS A 1 -5.32 -3.54 9.76
N SER A 2 -5.41 -3.24 8.46
CA SER A 2 -5.92 -1.94 7.97
C SER A 2 -7.37 -1.66 8.39
N ILE A 3 -8.26 -2.66 8.32
CA ILE A 3 -9.66 -2.54 8.74
C ILE A 3 -9.74 -2.22 10.25
N SER A 4 -9.04 -2.98 11.07
CA SER A 4 -9.02 -2.76 12.54
C SER A 4 -8.45 -1.38 12.91
N SER A 5 -7.39 -0.94 12.22
CA SER A 5 -6.80 0.39 12.42
C SER A 5 -7.77 1.50 12.01
N SER A 6 -8.55 1.31 10.93
CA SER A 6 -9.55 2.27 10.48
C SER A 6 -10.67 2.45 11.50
N ILE A 7 -11.17 1.37 12.09
CA ILE A 7 -12.20 1.42 13.12
C ILE A 7 -11.69 2.18 14.36
N MET A 8 -10.46 1.88 14.80
CA MET A 8 -9.83 2.55 15.94
C MET A 8 -9.63 4.04 15.67
N LEU A 9 -9.16 4.40 14.49
CA LEU A 9 -8.86 5.79 14.11
C LEU A 9 -10.12 6.63 13.91
N TRP A 10 -11.24 6.03 13.52
CA TRP A 10 -12.47 6.76 13.21
C TRP A 10 -12.93 7.69 14.34
N ASN A 11 -12.84 7.23 15.58
CA ASN A 11 -13.17 8.02 16.76
C ASN A 11 -12.05 8.97 17.20
N THR A 12 -10.83 8.73 16.72
CA THR A 12 -9.66 9.54 17.08
C THR A 12 -9.55 10.78 16.19
N VAL A 13 -10.00 10.70 14.93
CA VAL A 13 -9.91 11.80 13.97
C VAL A 13 -11.20 12.61 13.94
N THR A 14 -11.08 13.95 13.95
CA THR A 14 -12.22 14.88 14.00
C THR A 14 -12.41 15.65 12.68
N SER A 15 -11.33 15.83 11.91
CA SER A 15 -11.38 16.55 10.64
C SER A 15 -12.01 15.73 9.53
N PHE A 16 -12.79 16.38 8.66
CA PHE A 16 -13.35 15.77 7.45
C PHE A 16 -12.30 15.06 6.60
N TRP A 17 -11.18 15.73 6.31
CA TRP A 17 -10.09 15.16 5.51
C TRP A 17 -9.43 13.95 6.15
N ALA A 18 -9.31 13.96 7.48
CA ALA A 18 -8.77 12.80 8.19
C ALA A 18 -9.75 11.62 8.20
N LYS A 19 -11.05 11.87 8.35
CA LYS A 19 -12.08 10.82 8.22
C LYS A 19 -12.10 10.25 6.81
N PHE A 20 -11.98 11.11 5.79
CA PHE A 20 -11.82 10.65 4.40
C PHE A 20 -10.57 9.78 4.24
N GLY A 21 -9.43 10.18 4.83
CA GLY A 21 -8.22 9.37 4.86
C GLY A 21 -8.43 8.00 5.50
N VAL A 22 -9.15 7.94 6.64
CA VAL A 22 -9.50 6.66 7.30
C VAL A 22 -10.38 5.80 6.41
N LEU A 23 -11.33 6.40 5.69
CA LEU A 23 -12.17 5.68 4.71
C LEU A 23 -11.32 5.08 3.60
N LEU A 24 -10.35 5.81 3.05
CA LEU A 24 -9.43 5.30 2.04
C LEU A 24 -8.58 4.11 2.57
N VAL A 25 -8.12 4.18 3.82
CA VAL A 25 -7.41 3.06 4.47
C VAL A 25 -8.33 1.85 4.63
N LEU A 26 -9.61 2.05 4.96
CA LEU A 26 -10.61 0.99 5.06
C LEU A 26 -10.83 0.30 3.70
N VAL A 27 -11.04 1.10 2.64
CA VAL A 27 -11.22 0.60 1.27
C VAL A 27 -10.00 -0.21 0.82
N THR A 28 -8.78 0.28 1.13
CA THR A 28 -7.55 -0.48 0.89
C THR A 28 -7.56 -1.83 1.61
N GLY A 29 -7.97 -1.86 2.87
CA GLY A 29 -8.05 -3.10 3.65
C GLY A 29 -9.03 -4.11 3.04
N ILE A 30 -10.16 -3.66 2.55
CA ILE A 30 -11.15 -4.49 1.85
C ILE A 30 -10.55 -5.01 0.53
N GLY A 31 -9.99 -4.12 -0.30
CA GLY A 31 -9.37 -4.50 -1.57
C GLY A 31 -8.23 -5.51 -1.39
N ALA A 32 -7.37 -5.30 -0.40
CA ALA A 32 -6.29 -6.24 -0.07
C ALA A 32 -6.82 -7.61 0.40
N SER A 33 -7.90 -7.63 1.17
CA SER A 33 -8.54 -8.88 1.61
C SER A 33 -9.16 -9.64 0.43
N LEU A 34 -9.82 -8.94 -0.49
CA LEU A 34 -10.35 -9.53 -1.72
C LEU A 34 -9.24 -10.04 -2.63
N GLY A 35 -8.14 -9.27 -2.77
CA GLY A 35 -6.97 -9.69 -3.55
C GLY A 35 -6.30 -10.97 -3.00
N GLY A 36 -6.35 -11.18 -1.69
CA GLY A 36 -5.87 -12.41 -1.06
C GLY A 36 -6.78 -13.63 -1.25
N LEU A 37 -8.07 -13.41 -1.56
CA LEU A 37 -9.04 -14.49 -1.81
C LEU A 37 -9.03 -14.96 -3.27
N PHE A 38 -8.63 -14.11 -4.21
CA PHE A 38 -8.60 -14.42 -5.63
C PHE A 38 -7.19 -14.79 -6.08
N ASP A 39 -7.05 -15.89 -6.77
CA ASP A 39 -5.79 -16.27 -7.42
C ASP A 39 -5.37 -15.20 -8.45
N VAL A 40 -4.06 -15.07 -8.69
CA VAL A 40 -3.47 -14.09 -9.61
C VAL A 40 -4.05 -14.19 -11.03
N GLN A 41 -4.46 -15.40 -11.46
CA GLN A 41 -5.07 -15.63 -12.75
C GLN A 41 -6.58 -15.29 -12.79
N HIS A 42 -7.20 -15.01 -11.64
CA HIS A 42 -8.62 -14.71 -11.59
C HIS A 42 -8.89 -13.27 -12.04
N LYS A 43 -9.90 -13.06 -12.89
CA LYS A 43 -10.26 -11.74 -13.45
C LYS A 43 -10.51 -10.66 -12.37
N LEU A 44 -11.03 -11.06 -11.22
CA LEU A 44 -11.29 -10.15 -10.10
C LEU A 44 -10.03 -9.78 -9.30
N HIS A 45 -8.92 -10.51 -9.45
CA HIS A 45 -7.66 -10.16 -8.77
C HIS A 45 -7.16 -8.77 -9.18
N GLY A 46 -7.17 -8.46 -10.48
CA GLY A 46 -6.79 -7.14 -10.99
C GLY A 46 -7.69 -6.02 -10.49
N LEU A 47 -9.00 -6.27 -10.38
CA LEU A 47 -9.95 -5.31 -9.81
C LEU A 47 -9.70 -5.07 -8.31
N ALA A 48 -9.51 -6.14 -7.53
CA ALA A 48 -9.19 -6.06 -6.11
C ALA A 48 -7.88 -5.30 -5.87
N PHE A 49 -6.87 -5.53 -6.71
CA PHE A 49 -5.60 -4.82 -6.71
C PHE A 49 -5.79 -3.33 -7.03
N GLY A 50 -6.57 -2.99 -8.06
CA GLY A 50 -6.90 -1.61 -8.42
C GLY A 50 -7.65 -0.84 -7.32
N ILE A 51 -8.46 -1.53 -6.51
CA ILE A 51 -9.14 -0.94 -5.35
C ILE A 51 -8.21 -0.90 -4.12
N GLY A 52 -7.38 -1.94 -3.92
CA GLY A 52 -6.55 -2.08 -2.73
C GLY A 52 -5.34 -1.16 -2.69
N ILE A 53 -4.71 -0.88 -3.83
CA ILE A 53 -3.40 -0.24 -3.85
C ILE A 53 -3.44 1.30 -3.83
N PRO A 54 -4.19 2.02 -4.68
CA PRO A 54 -3.98 3.46 -4.84
C PRO A 54 -4.41 4.30 -3.65
N PHE A 55 -5.28 3.78 -2.78
CA PHE A 55 -5.90 4.58 -1.73
C PHE A 55 -5.10 4.68 -0.44
N LEU A 56 -4.29 3.67 -0.09
CA LEU A 56 -3.48 3.73 1.14
C LEU A 56 -2.44 4.86 1.13
N PRO A 57 -1.70 5.11 0.05
CA PRO A 57 -0.73 6.22 0.02
C PRO A 57 -1.36 7.56 0.38
N ILE A 58 -2.53 7.86 -0.19
CA ILE A 58 -3.26 9.10 0.07
C ILE A 58 -3.84 9.08 1.49
N GLY A 59 -4.53 8.00 1.85
CA GLY A 59 -5.15 7.85 3.16
C GLY A 59 -4.15 7.94 4.31
N SER A 60 -2.99 7.31 4.17
CA SER A 60 -1.94 7.32 5.19
C SER A 60 -1.39 8.73 5.46
N LEU A 61 -1.17 9.54 4.43
CA LEU A 61 -0.71 10.91 4.59
C LEU A 61 -1.77 11.81 5.21
N LEU A 62 -3.03 11.73 4.76
CA LEU A 62 -4.13 12.51 5.32
C LEU A 62 -4.31 12.24 6.82
N VAL A 63 -4.24 10.98 7.21
CA VAL A 63 -4.32 10.57 8.63
C VAL A 63 -3.08 11.02 9.38
N ALA A 64 -1.87 10.79 8.87
CA ALA A 64 -0.62 11.16 9.54
C ALA A 64 -0.56 12.66 9.81
N TYR A 65 -0.77 13.51 8.81
CA TYR A 65 -0.74 14.96 8.99
C TYR A 65 -1.82 15.49 9.96
N HIS A 66 -2.98 14.83 10.02
CA HIS A 66 -4.00 15.20 11.01
C HIS A 66 -3.56 14.80 12.43
N LEU A 67 -3.05 13.59 12.62
CA LEU A 67 -2.61 13.10 13.91
C LEU A 67 -1.45 13.95 14.47
N LEU A 68 -0.52 14.38 13.64
CA LEU A 68 0.60 15.23 14.03
C LEU A 68 0.20 16.63 14.55
N LYS A 69 -1.05 17.07 14.34
CA LYS A 69 -1.57 18.28 14.99
C LYS A 69 -1.87 18.07 16.47
N LYS A 70 -1.90 16.83 16.95
CA LYS A 70 -2.14 16.48 18.34
C LYS A 70 -0.80 16.33 19.08
N PRO A 71 -0.61 16.99 20.26
CA PRO A 71 0.66 16.94 20.98
C PRO A 71 1.16 15.53 21.28
N ASP A 72 0.26 14.63 21.68
CA ASP A 72 0.58 13.24 22.03
C ASP A 72 1.19 12.46 20.84
N TRP A 73 0.86 12.84 19.60
CA TRP A 73 1.33 12.17 18.39
C TRP A 73 2.62 12.77 17.83
N GLN A 74 2.97 14.00 18.22
CA GLN A 74 4.17 14.69 17.72
C GLN A 74 5.46 13.96 18.10
N LEU A 75 5.48 13.28 19.26
CA LEU A 75 6.61 12.45 19.67
C LEU A 75 6.93 11.33 18.66
N TYR A 76 5.94 10.88 17.91
CA TYR A 76 6.03 9.80 16.92
C TYR A 76 6.02 10.33 15.48
N SER A 77 6.32 11.60 15.25
CA SER A 77 6.27 12.23 13.92
C SER A 77 7.17 11.54 12.91
N THR A 78 8.42 11.26 13.28
CA THR A 78 9.38 10.64 12.38
C THR A 78 8.93 9.25 11.89
N PRO A 79 8.62 8.27 12.75
CA PRO A 79 8.20 6.96 12.29
C PRO A 79 6.86 7.01 11.51
N LEU A 80 5.94 7.92 11.88
CA LEU A 80 4.66 8.05 11.22
C LEU A 80 4.80 8.60 9.80
N LEU A 81 5.58 9.67 9.62
CA LEU A 81 5.83 10.24 8.29
C LEU A 81 6.70 9.33 7.43
N LEU A 82 7.76 8.75 8.01
CA LEU A 82 8.65 7.84 7.27
C LEU A 82 7.87 6.65 6.72
N SER A 83 7.02 6.02 7.52
CA SER A 83 6.20 4.89 7.07
C SER A 83 5.17 5.29 6.00
N SER A 84 4.55 6.48 6.12
CA SER A 84 3.62 6.99 5.11
C SER A 84 4.31 7.31 3.78
N HIS A 85 5.52 7.88 3.82
CA HIS A 85 6.31 8.14 2.60
C HIS A 85 6.89 6.85 2.01
N ALA A 86 7.25 5.86 2.84
CA ALA A 86 7.71 4.56 2.37
C ALA A 86 6.66 3.85 1.51
N ILE A 87 5.36 4.02 1.81
CA ILE A 87 4.26 3.52 0.98
C ILE A 87 4.32 4.16 -0.42
N TRP A 88 4.51 5.48 -0.51
CA TRP A 88 4.62 6.17 -1.80
C TRP A 88 5.84 5.71 -2.60
N VAL A 89 6.99 5.63 -1.94
CA VAL A 89 8.22 5.15 -2.57
C VAL A 89 8.05 3.73 -3.10
N SER A 90 7.49 2.82 -2.30
CA SER A 90 7.26 1.44 -2.72
C SER A 90 6.25 1.33 -3.87
N LEU A 91 5.22 2.19 -3.89
CA LEU A 91 4.25 2.24 -4.99
C LEU A 91 4.91 2.72 -6.30
N VAL A 92 5.73 3.76 -6.22
CA VAL A 92 6.48 4.27 -7.40
C VAL A 92 7.45 3.21 -7.90
N LEU A 93 8.20 2.56 -7.00
CA LEU A 93 9.11 1.47 -7.37
C LEU A 93 8.36 0.30 -8.02
N MET A 94 7.19 -0.06 -7.50
CA MET A 94 6.34 -1.09 -8.10
C MET A 94 5.89 -0.68 -9.51
N ALA A 95 5.40 0.55 -9.69
CA ALA A 95 5.00 1.06 -10.99
C ALA A 95 6.18 1.04 -11.98
N LEU A 96 7.34 1.58 -11.59
CA LEU A 96 8.54 1.56 -12.42
C LEU A 96 9.00 0.14 -12.77
N SER A 97 8.91 -0.79 -11.82
CA SER A 97 9.31 -2.18 -12.03
C SER A 97 8.43 -2.91 -13.06
N MET A 98 7.19 -2.44 -13.28
CA MET A 98 6.31 -2.98 -14.32
C MET A 98 6.70 -2.50 -15.72
N PHE A 99 7.32 -1.32 -15.85
CA PHE A 99 7.79 -0.82 -17.15
C PHE A 99 9.08 -1.49 -17.63
N LEU A 100 9.93 -1.97 -16.72
CA LEU A 100 11.22 -2.59 -17.08
C LEU A 100 11.07 -3.83 -17.97
N PRO A 101 10.18 -4.79 -17.67
CA PRO A 101 9.95 -5.94 -18.56
C PRO A 101 9.47 -5.52 -19.95
N PHE A 102 8.54 -4.57 -20.03
CA PHE A 102 8.01 -4.10 -21.33
C PHE A 102 9.10 -3.45 -22.19
N SER A 103 9.95 -2.61 -21.61
CA SER A 103 11.05 -1.97 -22.34
C SER A 103 12.10 -2.99 -22.79
N SER A 104 12.43 -3.98 -21.96
CA SER A 104 13.39 -5.03 -22.30
C SER A 104 12.84 -6.03 -23.30
N LEU A 105 11.56 -6.41 -23.23
CA LEU A 105 10.88 -7.23 -24.25
C LEU A 105 10.88 -6.54 -25.61
N LYS A 106 10.57 -5.23 -25.63
CA LYS A 106 10.62 -4.44 -26.87
C LYS A 106 12.03 -4.39 -27.46
N ALA A 107 13.04 -4.28 -26.61
CA ALA A 107 14.45 -4.28 -27.05
C ALA A 107 14.90 -5.65 -27.60
N THR A 108 14.32 -6.76 -27.14
CA THR A 108 14.60 -8.12 -27.62
C THR A 108 13.71 -8.56 -28.80
N CYS A 109 12.90 -7.65 -29.35
CA CYS A 109 11.95 -7.93 -30.46
C CYS A 109 10.97 -9.07 -30.19
N ILE A 110 10.63 -9.34 -28.93
CA ILE A 110 9.64 -10.33 -28.55
C ILE A 110 8.27 -9.64 -28.53
N GLU A 111 7.38 -10.01 -29.45
CA GLU A 111 5.99 -9.54 -29.42
C GLU A 111 5.23 -10.18 -28.27
N TYR A 112 4.73 -9.33 -27.37
CA TYR A 112 3.84 -9.71 -26.29
C TYR A 112 2.46 -9.15 -26.57
N GLY A 113 1.56 -10.00 -27.05
CA GLY A 113 0.17 -9.64 -27.35
C GLY A 113 -0.74 -9.95 -26.15
N PRO A 114 -1.97 -9.40 -26.14
CA PRO A 114 -2.96 -9.67 -25.08
C PRO A 114 -3.37 -11.14 -24.96
N ASP A 115 -3.17 -11.92 -26.03
CA ASP A 115 -3.51 -13.34 -26.12
C ASP A 115 -2.27 -14.25 -25.93
N ALA A 116 -1.09 -13.68 -25.64
CA ALA A 116 0.12 -14.44 -25.41
C ALA A 116 0.04 -15.21 -24.08
N GLU A 117 0.42 -16.49 -24.11
CA GLU A 117 0.53 -17.27 -22.87
C GLU A 117 1.55 -16.63 -21.90
N PRO A 118 1.24 -16.56 -20.59
CA PRO A 118 2.17 -16.03 -19.62
C PRO A 118 3.45 -16.87 -19.62
N PHE A 119 4.59 -16.21 -19.69
CA PHE A 119 5.88 -16.88 -19.63
C PHE A 119 6.03 -17.64 -18.31
N SER A 120 6.32 -18.92 -18.39
CA SER A 120 6.71 -19.73 -17.22
C SER A 120 8.07 -19.28 -16.67
N GLU A 121 8.98 -18.85 -17.56
CA GLU A 121 10.28 -18.27 -17.23
C GLU A 121 10.50 -17.01 -18.06
N LEU A 122 11.15 -16.01 -17.49
CA LEU A 122 11.47 -14.79 -18.22
C LEU A 122 12.50 -15.09 -19.33
N PRO A 123 12.28 -14.60 -20.56
CA PRO A 123 13.23 -14.77 -21.65
C PRO A 123 14.60 -14.18 -21.28
N LYS A 124 15.69 -14.77 -21.84
CA LYS A 124 17.05 -14.27 -21.61
C LYS A 124 17.16 -12.79 -22.00
N GLY A 125 17.69 -11.96 -21.11
CA GLY A 125 17.84 -10.53 -21.32
C GLY A 125 16.67 -9.68 -20.81
N VAL A 126 15.56 -10.27 -20.36
CA VAL A 126 14.45 -9.55 -19.74
C VAL A 126 14.66 -9.39 -18.25
N ILE A 127 14.63 -8.15 -17.77
CA ILE A 127 14.81 -7.82 -16.36
C ILE A 127 13.46 -7.85 -15.66
N GLY A 128 13.27 -8.78 -14.73
CA GLY A 128 12.05 -8.93 -13.95
C GLY A 128 12.28 -8.71 -12.46
N VAL A 129 12.13 -7.46 -11.99
CA VAL A 129 12.24 -7.09 -10.56
C VAL A 129 10.89 -6.85 -9.89
N SER A 130 9.78 -6.97 -10.65
CA SER A 130 8.43 -6.68 -10.18
C SER A 130 8.01 -7.51 -8.96
N GLY A 131 8.45 -8.77 -8.86
CA GLY A 131 8.18 -9.61 -7.71
C GLY A 131 8.80 -9.08 -6.40
N TRP A 132 9.99 -8.52 -6.45
CA TRP A 132 10.64 -7.90 -5.29
C TRP A 132 10.00 -6.57 -4.92
N ALA A 133 9.67 -5.73 -5.93
CA ALA A 133 8.97 -4.47 -5.71
C ALA A 133 7.59 -4.69 -5.10
N ASN A 134 6.85 -5.73 -5.53
CA ASN A 134 5.57 -6.10 -4.94
C ASN A 134 5.70 -6.54 -3.48
N ARG A 135 6.71 -7.34 -3.13
CA ARG A 135 6.96 -7.73 -1.73
C ARG A 135 7.26 -6.52 -0.84
N LEU A 136 8.08 -5.59 -1.33
CA LEU A 136 8.36 -4.34 -0.63
C LEU A 136 7.08 -3.52 -0.41
N LEU A 137 6.23 -3.39 -1.44
CA LEU A 137 4.95 -2.72 -1.35
C LEU A 137 4.06 -3.34 -0.28
N VAL A 138 3.87 -4.66 -0.32
CA VAL A 138 3.07 -5.39 0.68
C VAL A 138 3.61 -5.19 2.09
N LEU A 139 4.93 -5.23 2.27
CA LEU A 139 5.57 -4.98 3.56
C LEU A 139 5.23 -3.58 4.09
N CYS A 140 5.38 -2.53 3.28
CA CYS A 140 5.04 -1.16 3.65
C CYS A 140 3.56 -1.00 4.01
N TYR A 141 2.67 -1.68 3.27
CA TYR A 141 1.22 -1.69 3.51
C TYR A 141 0.84 -2.37 4.82
N LEU A 142 1.61 -3.34 5.29
CA LEU A 142 1.39 -3.99 6.59
C LEU A 142 2.01 -3.20 7.74
N VAL A 143 3.20 -2.64 7.54
CA VAL A 143 3.94 -1.92 8.60
C VAL A 143 3.18 -0.68 9.06
N TRP A 144 2.61 0.11 8.16
CA TRP A 144 1.94 1.35 8.51
C TRP A 144 0.75 1.18 9.47
N PRO A 145 -0.25 0.32 9.21
CA PRO A 145 -1.37 0.13 10.12
C PRO A 145 -0.95 -0.50 11.45
N ILE A 146 0.08 -1.36 11.45
CA ILE A 146 0.63 -1.93 12.68
C ILE A 146 1.29 -0.84 13.52
N LEU A 147 2.08 0.03 12.89
CA LEU A 147 2.76 1.14 13.55
C LEU A 147 1.76 2.11 14.19
N ILE A 148 0.73 2.51 13.46
CA ILE A 148 -0.33 3.38 13.99
C ILE A 148 -1.03 2.74 15.19
N ALA A 149 -1.40 1.48 15.09
CA ALA A 149 -2.03 0.78 16.20
C ALA A 149 -1.12 0.73 17.43
N ARG A 150 0.17 0.45 17.23
CA ARG A 150 1.16 0.43 18.33
C ARG A 150 1.32 1.81 18.98
N ILE A 151 1.45 2.87 18.18
CA ILE A 151 1.56 4.25 18.71
C ILE A 151 0.31 4.61 19.51
N ALA A 152 -0.89 4.31 19.00
CA ALA A 152 -2.14 4.59 19.70
C ALA A 152 -2.21 3.88 21.06
N LEU A 153 -1.77 2.62 21.14
CA LEU A 153 -1.71 1.87 22.40
C LEU A 153 -0.70 2.48 23.38
N LEU A 154 0.46 2.93 22.90
CA LEU A 154 1.46 3.60 23.74
C LEU A 154 0.91 4.91 24.30
N ILE A 155 0.24 5.73 23.50
CA ILE A 155 -0.39 6.98 23.93
C ILE A 155 -1.48 6.71 24.99
N LEU A 156 -2.29 5.66 24.79
CA LEU A 156 -3.31 5.27 25.77
C LEU A 156 -2.70 4.79 27.09
N ALA A 157 -1.57 4.10 27.06
CA ALA A 157 -0.86 3.65 28.26
C ALA A 157 -0.26 4.81 29.05
N MET A 158 0.20 5.88 28.38
CA MET A 158 0.74 7.08 29.05
C MET A 158 -0.32 7.96 29.73
N LYS A 159 -1.60 7.77 29.42
CA LYS A 159 -2.72 8.52 29.99
C LYS A 159 -3.35 7.86 31.24
N LYS A 160 -2.90 6.67 31.58
CA LYS A 160 -3.30 5.95 32.78
C LYS A 160 -2.33 6.23 33.94
#